data_eade2f9a61705f1a9bc2d788ae4f5b46
#
_entry.id   eade2f9a61705f1a9bc2d788ae4f5b46
#
_cell.length_a   1.000
_cell.length_b   1.000
_cell.length_c   1.000
_cell.angle_alpha   90.00
_cell.angle_beta   90.00
_cell.angle_gamma   90.00
#
_symmetry.space_group_name_H-M   'P 1'
#
loop_
_entity.id
_entity.type
_entity.pdbx_description
1 polymer ?
#
loop_
_entity_poly.entity_id
_entity_poly.type
_entity_poly.pdbx_seq_one_letter_code
_entity_poly.pdbx_strand_id
1 'polypeptide(L)'
;FVFADVSGSIQGDQSRKLSTRPNMDDEEFFEYCKKINEISNRLNNEGMPMSYHEHMGTIIQTEHDVDRFMENTNDNTFLLYDTGHLLFAQADYERVLKSYVTKINHVHCKDIRKNILENSLKNDLSFRESFLDGVFTVPGDGCINYEPLFKILYENNYEKWLIIEAEQDPKKANPLEYAKIGYNYLKRILNTSNYEY
;
A
#
# COMPACT_ATOMS: atom_id res chain seq x y z
N PHE A 1 0.47 6.00 13.79
CA PHE A 1 -0.94 5.59 13.66
C PHE A 1 -1.27 5.33 12.19
N VAL A 2 -1.65 4.11 11.83
CA VAL A 2 -2.08 3.78 10.46
C VAL A 2 -3.54 4.16 10.27
N PHE A 3 -3.82 4.93 9.22
CA PHE A 3 -5.15 5.40 8.87
C PHE A 3 -5.48 5.04 7.42
N ALA A 4 -6.59 4.36 7.21
CA ALA A 4 -7.16 4.10 5.90
C ALA A 4 -8.60 4.62 5.88
N ASP A 5 -8.94 5.44 4.90
CA ASP A 5 -10.33 5.88 4.73
C ASP A 5 -11.12 4.84 3.94
N VAL A 6 -12.12 4.29 4.59
CA VAL A 6 -13.01 3.29 3.99
C VAL A 6 -14.40 3.87 3.64
N SER A 7 -14.55 5.19 3.69
CA SER A 7 -15.81 5.86 3.35
C SER A 7 -16.19 5.60 1.90
N GLY A 8 -17.33 4.95 1.69
CA GLY A 8 -17.82 4.57 0.38
C GLY A 8 -16.96 3.52 -0.36
N SER A 9 -15.99 2.89 0.33
CA SER A 9 -15.13 1.88 -0.27
C SER A 9 -15.91 0.69 -0.81
N ILE A 10 -15.33 0.01 -1.80
CA ILE A 10 -15.92 -1.18 -2.43
C ILE A 10 -15.30 -2.49 -1.95
N GLN A 11 -14.36 -2.44 -1.03
CA GLN A 11 -13.55 -3.58 -0.59
C GLN A 11 -14.38 -4.77 -0.07
N GLY A 12 -15.43 -4.49 0.68
CA GLY A 12 -16.29 -5.51 1.30
C GLY A 12 -17.41 -6.04 0.42
N ASP A 13 -17.69 -5.37 -0.70
CA ASP A 13 -18.86 -5.67 -1.55
C ASP A 13 -18.44 -6.44 -2.81
N GLN A 14 -18.71 -7.73 -2.82
CA GLN A 14 -18.40 -8.62 -3.96
C GLN A 14 -19.19 -8.28 -5.23
N SER A 15 -20.30 -7.57 -5.13
CA SER A 15 -21.08 -7.15 -6.30
C SER A 15 -20.50 -5.92 -7.01
N ARG A 16 -19.60 -5.19 -6.34
CA ARG A 16 -19.01 -3.95 -6.88
C ARG A 16 -17.70 -4.22 -7.59
N LYS A 17 -17.64 -3.81 -8.85
CA LYS A 17 -16.47 -3.93 -9.73
C LYS A 17 -15.35 -2.98 -9.31
N LEU A 18 -14.08 -3.37 -9.56
CA LEU A 18 -12.92 -2.52 -9.29
C LEU A 18 -13.05 -1.13 -9.93
N SER A 19 -13.61 -1.05 -11.14
CA SER A 19 -13.84 0.20 -11.87
C SER A 19 -14.84 1.14 -11.20
N THR A 20 -15.66 0.65 -10.23
CA THR A 20 -16.71 1.42 -9.56
C THR A 20 -16.27 2.03 -8.21
N ARG A 21 -14.96 2.13 -7.98
CA ARG A 21 -14.43 2.74 -6.76
C ARG A 21 -14.94 4.16 -6.54
N PRO A 22 -14.98 4.67 -5.30
CA PRO A 22 -15.36 6.05 -5.05
C PRO A 22 -14.35 7.02 -5.66
N ASN A 23 -14.85 8.14 -6.12
CA ASN A 23 -14.09 9.28 -6.62
C ASN A 23 -14.58 10.56 -5.96
N MET A 24 -13.76 11.57 -5.93
CA MET A 24 -14.09 12.93 -5.49
C MET A 24 -13.73 13.93 -6.60
N ASP A 25 -14.57 14.92 -6.82
CA ASP A 25 -14.19 16.07 -7.62
C ASP A 25 -13.12 16.92 -6.93
N ASP A 26 -12.67 18.00 -7.56
CA ASP A 26 -11.56 18.79 -7.03
C ASP A 26 -11.91 19.53 -5.73
N GLU A 27 -13.15 20.01 -5.61
CA GLU A 27 -13.61 20.73 -4.42
C GLU A 27 -13.79 19.76 -3.23
N GLU A 28 -14.45 18.63 -3.46
CA GLU A 28 -14.60 17.57 -2.46
C GLU A 28 -13.25 17.06 -1.99
N PHE A 29 -12.31 16.84 -2.89
CA PHE A 29 -10.99 16.33 -2.59
C PHE A 29 -10.16 17.34 -1.78
N PHE A 30 -10.24 18.63 -2.10
CA PHE A 30 -9.57 19.66 -1.34
C PHE A 30 -10.10 19.75 0.10
N GLU A 31 -11.41 19.72 0.29
CA GLU A 31 -12.03 19.72 1.63
C GLU A 31 -11.70 18.42 2.39
N TYR A 32 -11.59 17.30 1.69
CA TYR A 32 -11.11 16.04 2.26
C TYR A 32 -9.67 16.18 2.79
N CYS A 33 -8.74 16.69 1.99
CA CYS A 33 -7.35 16.88 2.39
C CYS A 33 -7.22 17.86 3.58
N LYS A 34 -8.07 18.89 3.67
CA LYS A 34 -8.11 19.77 4.85
C LYS A 34 -8.45 19.01 6.13
N LYS A 35 -9.46 18.12 6.08
CA LYS A 35 -9.83 17.29 7.24
C LYS A 35 -8.72 16.32 7.61
N ILE A 36 -8.05 15.73 6.63
CA ILE A 36 -6.88 14.87 6.87
C ILE A 36 -5.77 15.66 7.54
N ASN A 37 -5.49 16.90 7.11
CA ASN A 37 -4.50 17.77 7.72
C ASN A 37 -4.83 18.11 9.19
N GLU A 38 -6.09 18.33 9.50
CA GLU A 38 -6.54 18.57 10.90
C GLU A 38 -6.29 17.32 11.77
N ILE A 39 -6.64 16.13 11.25
CA ILE A 39 -6.43 14.85 11.95
C ILE A 39 -4.94 14.58 12.13
N SER A 40 -4.14 14.71 11.08
CA SER A 40 -2.70 14.44 11.12
C SER A 40 -1.97 15.39 12.09
N ASN A 41 -2.31 16.69 12.07
CA ASN A 41 -1.77 17.66 13.02
C ASN A 41 -2.10 17.29 14.47
N ARG A 42 -3.35 16.92 14.73
CA ARG A 42 -3.78 16.51 16.08
C ARG A 42 -3.04 15.26 16.54
N LEU A 43 -2.98 14.22 15.71
CA LEU A 43 -2.27 12.98 16.04
C LEU A 43 -0.77 13.22 16.24
N ASN A 44 -0.15 14.05 15.40
CA ASN A 44 1.26 14.41 15.56
C ASN A 44 1.55 15.14 16.88
N ASN A 45 0.67 16.05 17.30
CA ASN A 45 0.79 16.76 18.58
C ASN A 45 0.68 15.82 19.80
N GLU A 46 -0.03 14.71 19.66
CA GLU A 46 -0.13 13.65 20.68
C GLU A 46 1.02 12.61 20.58
N GLY A 47 2.02 12.84 19.74
CA GLY A 47 3.15 11.92 19.53
C GLY A 47 2.79 10.66 18.74
N MET A 48 1.68 10.65 18.01
CA MET A 48 1.20 9.54 17.19
C MET A 48 1.12 9.95 15.71
N PRO A 49 2.25 10.17 15.02
CA PRO A 49 2.23 10.59 13.61
C PRO A 49 1.41 9.62 12.75
N MET A 50 0.58 10.20 11.87
CA MET A 50 -0.32 9.44 11.01
C MET A 50 0.41 8.94 9.76
N SER A 51 0.22 7.66 9.44
CA SER A 51 0.57 7.05 8.16
C SER A 51 -0.71 6.81 7.38
N TYR A 52 -0.94 7.57 6.32
CA TYR A 52 -2.10 7.36 5.46
C TYR A 52 -1.86 6.16 4.56
N HIS A 53 -2.74 5.19 4.61
CA HIS A 53 -2.68 4.00 3.77
C HIS A 53 -3.54 4.18 2.52
N GLU A 54 -2.90 4.32 1.35
CA GLU A 54 -3.56 4.16 0.07
C GLU A 54 -4.04 2.71 -0.08
N HIS A 55 -5.19 2.49 -0.69
CA HIS A 55 -5.74 1.15 -0.73
C HIS A 55 -6.67 0.94 -1.93
N MET A 56 -6.60 -0.24 -2.53
CA MET A 56 -7.53 -0.64 -3.58
C MET A 56 -8.99 -0.50 -3.12
N GLY A 57 -9.83 0.04 -4.00
CA GLY A 57 -11.26 0.21 -3.73
C GLY A 57 -11.63 1.42 -2.88
N THR A 58 -10.69 2.32 -2.61
CA THR A 58 -10.89 3.56 -1.84
C THR A 58 -10.72 4.81 -2.72
N ILE A 59 -10.82 5.99 -2.10
CA ILE A 59 -10.63 7.29 -2.77
C ILE A 59 -9.19 7.46 -3.23
N ILE A 60 -8.21 7.08 -2.39
CA ILE A 60 -6.78 7.15 -2.71
C ILE A 60 -6.31 5.74 -3.10
N GLN A 61 -6.24 5.47 -4.40
CA GLN A 61 -5.89 4.16 -4.94
C GLN A 61 -4.79 4.23 -5.99
N THR A 62 -4.93 5.10 -6.97
CA THR A 62 -4.02 5.18 -8.12
C THR A 62 -2.79 6.03 -7.80
N GLU A 63 -1.75 5.89 -8.62
CA GLU A 63 -0.57 6.75 -8.58
C GLU A 63 -0.94 8.24 -8.62
N HIS A 64 -1.87 8.61 -9.50
CA HIS A 64 -2.39 9.97 -9.59
C HIS A 64 -3.10 10.43 -8.30
N ASP A 65 -3.88 9.56 -7.67
CA ASP A 65 -4.54 9.89 -6.39
C ASP A 65 -3.51 10.11 -5.29
N VAL A 66 -2.45 9.29 -5.25
CA VAL A 66 -1.34 9.45 -4.28
C VAL A 66 -0.63 10.78 -4.50
N ASP A 67 -0.27 11.12 -5.76
CA ASP A 67 0.37 12.40 -6.07
C ASP A 67 -0.52 13.57 -5.65
N ARG A 68 -1.77 13.57 -6.07
CA ARG A 68 -2.75 14.60 -5.72
C ARG A 68 -2.94 14.73 -4.20
N PHE A 69 -2.95 13.60 -3.48
CA PHE A 69 -3.07 13.57 -2.03
C PHE A 69 -1.84 14.18 -1.34
N MET A 70 -0.64 13.75 -1.72
CA MET A 70 0.59 14.24 -1.13
C MET A 70 0.86 15.72 -1.42
N GLU A 71 0.41 16.22 -2.57
CA GLU A 71 0.51 17.64 -2.94
C GLU A 71 -0.47 18.54 -2.15
N ASN A 72 -1.62 18.01 -1.72
CA ASN A 72 -2.67 18.76 -1.02
C ASN A 72 -2.67 18.51 0.50
N THR A 73 -1.74 17.72 1.02
CA THR A 73 -1.60 17.48 2.45
C THR A 73 -0.32 18.10 3.01
N ASN A 74 -0.30 18.31 4.33
CA ASN A 74 0.80 19.00 5.02
C ASN A 74 1.93 18.04 5.46
N ASP A 75 2.96 18.61 6.12
CA ASP A 75 4.14 17.86 6.53
C ASP A 75 3.91 16.84 7.65
N ASN A 76 2.80 16.91 8.36
CA ASN A 76 2.42 15.95 9.39
C ASN A 76 1.62 14.77 8.86
N THR A 77 1.31 14.77 7.55
CA THR A 77 0.67 13.65 6.85
C THR A 77 1.75 12.81 6.18
N PHE A 78 1.97 11.61 6.67
CA PHE A 78 2.90 10.65 6.08
C PHE A 78 2.14 9.62 5.25
N LEU A 79 2.85 9.02 4.30
CA LEU A 79 2.35 7.92 3.49
C LEU A 79 2.76 6.59 4.13
N LEU A 80 1.82 5.67 4.25
CA LEU A 80 2.12 4.26 4.31
C LEU A 80 2.29 3.78 2.87
N TYR A 81 3.44 3.23 2.56
CA TYR A 81 3.78 2.73 1.24
C TYR A 81 3.48 1.23 1.17
N ASP A 82 2.47 0.83 0.40
CA ASP A 82 2.11 -0.57 0.20
C ASP A 82 2.41 -1.01 -1.24
N THR A 83 3.39 -1.89 -1.39
CA THR A 83 3.84 -2.35 -2.71
C THR A 83 2.77 -3.11 -3.48
N GLY A 84 1.93 -3.88 -2.78
CA GLY A 84 0.89 -4.69 -3.39
C GLY A 84 -0.29 -3.87 -3.88
N HIS A 85 -0.79 -2.93 -3.07
CA HIS A 85 -1.89 -2.06 -3.50
C HIS A 85 -1.49 -1.15 -4.65
N LEU A 86 -0.29 -0.55 -4.61
CA LEU A 86 0.23 0.25 -5.72
C LEU A 86 0.34 -0.56 -7.01
N LEU A 87 0.92 -1.77 -6.96
CA LEU A 87 1.02 -2.61 -8.15
C LEU A 87 -0.36 -3.06 -8.65
N PHE A 88 -1.30 -3.38 -7.76
CA PHE A 88 -2.67 -3.73 -8.17
C PHE A 88 -3.36 -2.54 -8.85
N ALA A 89 -3.12 -1.33 -8.40
CA ALA A 89 -3.59 -0.11 -9.04
C ALA A 89 -2.83 0.24 -10.34
N GLN A 90 -1.90 -0.59 -10.79
CA GLN A 90 -1.04 -0.39 -11.96
C GLN A 90 -0.13 0.84 -11.85
N ALA A 91 0.18 1.26 -10.62
CA ALA A 91 1.11 2.35 -10.37
C ALA A 91 2.57 1.92 -10.61
N ASP A 92 3.40 2.87 -10.99
CA ASP A 92 4.85 2.73 -10.88
C ASP A 92 5.25 2.90 -9.40
N TYR A 93 5.17 1.78 -8.67
CA TYR A 93 5.46 1.75 -7.23
C TYR A 93 6.90 2.20 -6.90
N GLU A 94 7.86 1.96 -7.79
CA GLU A 94 9.25 2.43 -7.61
C GLU A 94 9.34 3.95 -7.75
N ARG A 95 8.64 4.54 -8.71
CA ARG A 95 8.53 6.00 -8.87
C ARG A 95 7.86 6.63 -7.63
N VAL A 96 6.74 6.07 -7.15
CA VAL A 96 6.06 6.56 -5.94
C VAL A 96 7.01 6.54 -4.74
N LEU A 97 7.76 5.44 -4.55
CA LEU A 97 8.76 5.36 -3.49
C LEU A 97 9.81 6.47 -3.60
N LYS A 98 10.40 6.65 -4.78
CA LYS A 98 11.42 7.71 -5.03
C LYS A 98 10.89 9.11 -4.77
N SER A 99 9.65 9.38 -5.16
CA SER A 99 9.05 10.71 -5.01
C SER A 99 8.74 11.07 -3.55
N TYR A 100 8.36 10.08 -2.74
CA TYR A 100 7.84 10.33 -1.40
C TYR A 100 8.62 9.66 -0.27
N VAL A 101 9.83 9.15 -0.51
CA VAL A 101 10.61 8.39 0.48
C VAL A 101 10.78 9.12 1.81
N THR A 102 10.94 10.45 1.80
CA THR A 102 11.05 11.29 3.01
C THR A 102 9.73 11.49 3.75
N LYS A 103 8.61 11.20 3.10
CA LYS A 103 7.25 11.25 3.65
C LYS A 103 6.70 9.87 3.99
N ILE A 104 7.46 8.81 3.75
CA ILE A 104 7.07 7.44 4.10
C ILE A 104 7.56 7.13 5.51
N ASN A 105 6.66 6.78 6.40
CA ASN A 105 6.98 6.39 7.77
C ASN A 105 6.54 4.97 8.13
N HIS A 106 5.95 4.24 7.16
CA HIS A 106 5.52 2.86 7.31
C HIS A 106 5.52 2.17 5.95
N VAL A 107 5.95 0.92 5.89
CA VAL A 107 6.02 0.15 4.64
C VAL A 107 5.33 -1.19 4.83
N HIS A 108 4.37 -1.49 3.96
CA HIS A 108 3.81 -2.82 3.78
C HIS A 108 4.51 -3.52 2.60
N CYS A 109 5.20 -4.59 2.92
CA CYS A 109 5.79 -5.48 1.94
C CYS A 109 4.76 -6.55 1.56
N LYS A 110 3.91 -6.21 0.62
CA LYS A 110 2.84 -7.05 0.06
C LYS A 110 3.15 -7.36 -1.39
N ASP A 111 3.13 -8.61 -1.76
CA ASP A 111 3.47 -9.04 -3.12
C ASP A 111 2.22 -9.44 -3.92
N ILE A 112 2.37 -9.58 -5.23
CA ILE A 112 1.27 -9.81 -6.18
C ILE A 112 1.57 -11.02 -7.05
N ARG A 113 0.58 -11.89 -7.24
CA ARG A 113 0.62 -12.93 -8.29
C ARG A 113 0.13 -12.35 -9.61
N LYS A 114 1.07 -12.13 -10.52
CA LYS A 114 0.86 -11.41 -11.79
C LYS A 114 -0.28 -11.98 -12.64
N ASN A 115 -0.36 -13.28 -12.76
CA ASN A 115 -1.41 -13.93 -13.56
C ASN A 115 -2.82 -13.71 -13.00
N ILE A 116 -2.95 -13.63 -11.67
CA ILE A 116 -4.23 -13.36 -11.00
C ILE A 116 -4.58 -11.87 -11.14
N LEU A 117 -3.60 -10.98 -11.00
CA LEU A 117 -3.77 -9.56 -11.25
C LEU A 117 -4.28 -9.31 -12.68
N GLU A 118 -3.63 -9.88 -13.69
CA GLU A 118 -4.02 -9.72 -15.09
C GLU A 118 -5.46 -10.21 -15.33
N ASN A 119 -5.85 -11.34 -14.72
CA ASN A 119 -7.22 -11.84 -14.79
C ASN A 119 -8.23 -10.89 -14.11
N SER A 120 -7.89 -10.39 -12.92
CA SER A 120 -8.75 -9.47 -12.16
C SER A 120 -9.02 -8.18 -12.94
N LEU A 121 -7.99 -7.59 -13.51
CA LEU A 121 -8.10 -6.35 -14.30
C LEU A 121 -8.84 -6.57 -15.62
N LYS A 122 -8.51 -7.63 -16.35
CA LYS A 122 -9.14 -7.95 -17.63
C LYS A 122 -10.65 -8.16 -17.52
N ASN A 123 -11.10 -8.78 -16.43
CA ASN A 123 -12.51 -9.11 -16.21
C ASN A 123 -13.22 -8.11 -15.31
N ASP A 124 -12.54 -7.05 -14.88
CA ASP A 124 -13.06 -6.07 -13.92
C ASP A 124 -13.74 -6.77 -12.73
N LEU A 125 -13.01 -7.68 -12.08
CA LEU A 125 -13.51 -8.40 -10.92
C LEU A 125 -13.74 -7.42 -9.76
N SER A 126 -14.52 -7.83 -8.75
CA SER A 126 -14.55 -7.09 -7.50
C SER A 126 -13.21 -7.26 -6.76
N PHE A 127 -12.91 -6.32 -5.85
CA PHE A 127 -11.74 -6.46 -4.98
C PHE A 127 -11.78 -7.78 -4.19
N ARG A 128 -12.96 -8.14 -3.69
CA ARG A 128 -13.15 -9.37 -2.91
C ARG A 128 -12.95 -10.64 -3.74
N GLU A 129 -13.40 -10.69 -4.98
CA GLU A 129 -13.12 -11.83 -5.88
C GLU A 129 -11.62 -11.96 -6.12
N SER A 130 -10.95 -10.86 -6.49
CA SER A 130 -9.52 -10.82 -6.71
C SER A 130 -8.71 -11.28 -5.48
N PHE A 131 -9.10 -10.81 -4.30
CA PHE A 131 -8.52 -11.23 -3.03
C PHE A 131 -8.71 -12.73 -2.78
N LEU A 132 -9.93 -13.26 -2.93
CA LEU A 132 -10.24 -14.67 -2.73
C LEU A 132 -9.58 -15.59 -3.77
N ASP A 133 -9.32 -15.08 -4.98
CA ASP A 133 -8.53 -15.77 -6.00
C ASP A 133 -7.04 -15.77 -5.69
N GLY A 134 -6.61 -14.94 -4.73
CA GLY A 134 -5.25 -14.90 -4.21
C GLY A 134 -4.34 -13.96 -4.99
N VAL A 135 -4.85 -12.79 -5.41
CA VAL A 135 -4.04 -11.75 -6.08
C VAL A 135 -2.88 -11.31 -5.21
N PHE A 136 -3.10 -11.15 -3.90
CA PHE A 136 -2.06 -10.82 -2.95
C PHE A 136 -1.33 -12.03 -2.41
N THR A 137 -0.06 -11.84 -2.11
CA THR A 137 0.80 -12.82 -1.47
C THR A 137 1.92 -12.14 -0.67
N VAL A 138 2.79 -12.94 -0.06
CA VAL A 138 3.95 -12.44 0.68
C VAL A 138 5.15 -12.20 -0.25
N PRO A 139 6.11 -11.33 0.13
CA PRO A 139 7.35 -11.14 -0.62
C PRO A 139 8.05 -12.45 -0.96
N GLY A 140 8.44 -12.60 -2.22
CA GLY A 140 9.13 -13.77 -2.75
C GLY A 140 8.23 -14.89 -3.26
N ASP A 141 6.92 -14.78 -3.11
CA ASP A 141 5.91 -15.67 -3.73
C ASP A 141 5.10 -14.95 -4.84
N GLY A 142 5.48 -13.72 -5.16
CA GLY A 142 4.87 -12.90 -6.20
C GLY A 142 5.86 -12.41 -7.24
N CYS A 143 5.59 -11.24 -7.80
CA CYS A 143 6.37 -10.69 -8.90
C CYS A 143 7.12 -9.39 -8.58
N ILE A 144 7.01 -8.87 -7.36
CA ILE A 144 7.67 -7.63 -6.97
C ILE A 144 9.15 -7.87 -6.68
N ASN A 145 10.02 -7.08 -7.31
CA ASN A 145 11.44 -7.06 -6.97
C ASN A 145 11.71 -6.05 -5.85
N TYR A 146 12.03 -6.55 -4.66
CA TYR A 146 12.29 -5.72 -3.47
C TYR A 146 13.71 -5.16 -3.40
N GLU A 147 14.67 -5.69 -4.15
CA GLU A 147 16.07 -5.24 -4.08
C GLU A 147 16.23 -3.74 -4.38
N PRO A 148 15.68 -3.19 -5.50
CA PRO A 148 15.78 -1.76 -5.77
C PRO A 148 15.02 -0.90 -4.75
N LEU A 149 13.90 -1.40 -4.22
CA LEU A 149 13.10 -0.67 -3.23
C LEU A 149 13.87 -0.51 -1.93
N PHE A 150 14.48 -1.58 -1.44
CA PHE A 150 15.27 -1.53 -0.21
C PHE A 150 16.53 -0.70 -0.37
N LYS A 151 17.14 -0.69 -1.56
CA LYS A 151 18.24 0.21 -1.86
C LYS A 151 17.81 1.68 -1.72
N ILE A 152 16.67 2.07 -2.27
CA ILE A 152 16.13 3.43 -2.15
C ILE A 152 15.86 3.78 -0.69
N LEU A 153 15.23 2.88 0.07
CA LEU A 153 14.96 3.09 1.49
C LEU A 153 16.26 3.26 2.30
N TYR A 154 17.26 2.41 2.04
CA TYR A 154 18.57 2.48 2.68
C TYR A 154 19.29 3.80 2.38
N GLU A 155 19.39 4.19 1.11
CA GLU A 155 20.03 5.43 0.68
C GLU A 155 19.38 6.70 1.27
N ASN A 156 18.13 6.59 1.71
CA ASN A 156 17.36 7.66 2.37
C ASN A 156 17.22 7.49 3.90
N ASN A 157 18.03 6.62 4.50
CA ASN A 157 18.06 6.39 5.96
C ASN A 157 16.67 6.03 6.55
N TYR A 158 15.91 5.19 5.86
CA TYR A 158 14.64 4.72 6.38
C TYR A 158 14.85 3.72 7.52
N GLU A 159 14.49 4.09 8.74
CA GLU A 159 14.69 3.32 9.99
C GLU A 159 13.34 2.98 10.66
N LYS A 160 12.28 2.79 9.87
CA LYS A 160 10.95 2.48 10.36
C LYS A 160 10.59 1.00 10.07
N TRP A 161 9.31 0.67 10.22
CA TRP A 161 8.82 -0.69 10.09
C TRP A 161 8.71 -1.13 8.62
N LEU A 162 9.19 -2.36 8.35
CA LEU A 162 8.92 -3.13 7.14
C LEU A 162 7.98 -4.27 7.56
N ILE A 163 6.71 -4.17 7.24
CA ILE A 163 5.69 -5.13 7.63
C ILE A 163 5.44 -6.11 6.49
N ILE A 164 5.60 -7.39 6.75
CA ILE A 164 5.18 -8.45 5.83
C ILE A 164 3.67 -8.57 5.96
N GLU A 165 2.98 -8.27 4.89
CA GLU A 165 1.54 -8.36 4.85
C GLU A 165 1.09 -9.16 3.61
N ALA A 166 0.05 -9.97 3.78
CA ALA A 166 -0.63 -10.63 2.70
C ALA A 166 -2.11 -10.77 3.02
N GLU A 167 -2.94 -10.12 2.24
CA GLU A 167 -4.38 -10.34 2.28
C GLU A 167 -4.68 -11.63 1.51
N GLN A 168 -4.81 -12.73 2.22
CA GLN A 168 -5.01 -14.05 1.64
C GLN A 168 -6.11 -14.81 2.38
N ASP A 169 -6.82 -15.70 1.65
CA ASP A 169 -7.74 -16.65 2.26
C ASP A 169 -6.95 -17.67 3.10
N PRO A 170 -7.09 -17.71 4.44
CA PRO A 170 -6.32 -18.62 5.29
C PRO A 170 -6.64 -20.09 5.05
N LYS A 171 -7.73 -20.40 4.34
CA LYS A 171 -8.04 -21.78 3.92
C LYS A 171 -7.18 -22.24 2.72
N LYS A 172 -6.67 -21.29 1.93
CA LYS A 172 -5.81 -21.54 0.77
C LYS A 172 -4.33 -21.31 1.08
N ALA A 173 -4.04 -20.35 1.94
CA ALA A 173 -2.69 -19.92 2.30
C ALA A 173 -2.52 -19.95 3.82
N ASN A 174 -1.78 -20.94 4.35
CA ASN A 174 -1.52 -21.03 5.78
C ASN A 174 -0.73 -19.80 6.26
N PRO A 175 -1.27 -18.96 7.18
CA PRO A 175 -0.64 -17.70 7.56
C PRO A 175 0.79 -17.85 8.09
N LEU A 176 1.07 -18.89 8.89
CA LEU A 176 2.41 -19.11 9.46
C LEU A 176 3.43 -19.50 8.37
N GLU A 177 3.03 -20.35 7.44
CA GLU A 177 3.90 -20.79 6.34
C GLU A 177 4.25 -19.61 5.43
N TYR A 178 3.23 -18.83 5.05
CA TYR A 178 3.43 -17.65 4.21
C TYR A 178 4.23 -16.56 4.92
N ALA A 179 3.98 -16.30 6.20
CA ALA A 179 4.81 -15.36 6.96
C ALA A 179 6.29 -15.77 6.98
N LYS A 180 6.60 -17.09 7.10
CA LYS A 180 7.98 -17.60 7.02
C LYS A 180 8.60 -17.41 5.63
N ILE A 181 7.83 -17.60 4.55
CA ILE A 181 8.30 -17.37 3.18
C ILE A 181 8.71 -15.91 3.03
N GLY A 182 7.81 -14.98 3.34
CA GLY A 182 8.07 -13.54 3.26
C GLY A 182 9.25 -13.10 4.12
N TYR A 183 9.30 -13.55 5.37
CA TYR A 183 10.39 -13.23 6.29
C TYR A 183 11.75 -13.71 5.76
N ASN A 184 11.84 -14.96 5.32
CA ASN A 184 13.11 -15.51 4.82
C ASN A 184 13.58 -14.81 3.54
N TYR A 185 12.64 -14.44 2.67
CA TYR A 185 12.95 -13.70 1.44
C TYR A 185 13.47 -12.30 1.77
N LEU A 186 12.75 -11.51 2.58
CA LEU A 186 13.16 -10.15 2.96
C LEU A 186 14.47 -10.16 3.73
N LYS A 187 14.63 -11.08 4.69
CA LYS A 187 15.88 -11.22 5.45
C LYS A 187 17.08 -11.43 4.54
N ARG A 188 16.95 -12.25 3.49
CA ARG A 188 18.03 -12.47 2.52
C ARG A 188 18.39 -11.19 1.78
N ILE A 189 17.40 -10.42 1.32
CA ILE A 189 17.63 -9.18 0.58
C ILE A 189 18.24 -8.10 1.49
N LEU A 190 17.73 -7.94 2.71
CA LEU A 190 18.25 -6.98 3.68
C LEU A 190 19.72 -7.25 3.99
N ASN A 191 20.12 -8.51 4.16
CA ASN A 191 21.52 -8.89 4.35
C ASN A 191 22.43 -8.49 3.18
N THR A 192 21.93 -8.53 1.95
CA THR A 192 22.68 -8.12 0.76
C THR A 192 22.69 -6.60 0.54
N SER A 193 21.73 -5.89 1.13
CA SER A 193 21.55 -4.43 1.01
C SER A 193 22.21 -3.62 2.13
N ASN A 194 23.02 -4.25 3.00
CA ASN A 194 23.69 -3.64 4.16
C ASN A 194 22.77 -3.07 5.25
N TYR A 195 21.49 -3.46 5.27
CA TYR A 195 20.63 -3.17 6.42
C TYR A 195 21.07 -4.04 7.62
N GLU A 196 21.36 -3.41 8.76
CA GLU A 196 21.40 -4.06 10.07
C GLU A 196 19.97 -4.10 10.65
N TYR A 197 19.50 -5.25 11.15
CA TYR A 197 18.15 -5.46 11.73
C TYR A 197 18.23 -6.30 13.00
#